data_32be00d4da9eb94505782217c13208f0
#
_entry.id   32be00d4da9eb94505782217c13208f0
#
_cell.length_a   1.000
_cell.length_b   1.000
_cell.length_c   1.000
_cell.angle_alpha   90.00
_cell.angle_beta   90.00
_cell.angle_gamma   90.00
#
_symmetry.space_group_name_H-M   'P 1'
#
loop_
_entity.id
_entity.type
_entity.pdbx_description
1 polymer ?
#
loop_
_entity_poly.entity_id
_entity_poly.type
_entity_poly.pdbx_seq_one_letter_code
_entity_poly.pdbx_strand_id
1 'polypeptide(L)'
;MKVQEIHKLLGNHSQGTYIDIGAFDGIKVNNTKYFEDIGWVGIAVEPHPTSFAKLESNRNCIKENIVIADHDGVSEFNWSDDAPMTSRVDMSGQKERIHDMKDVVKQQLPCMTLNSLCEKHNITQVDFLKIDTEGYDCHIINSIDFKKLHISFILFEMWEHHEELCYKLAIEKLINNSYLEVTKDYDIAFNDRFNRYFLKS
;
A
#
# COMPACT_ATOMS: atom_id res chain seq x y z
N MET A 1 -5.61 5.12 -12.69
CA MET A 1 -5.76 6.61 -12.56
C MET A 1 -4.40 7.28 -12.65
N LYS A 2 -4.27 8.45 -13.31
CA LYS A 2 -3.03 9.23 -13.31
C LYS A 2 -2.85 9.95 -11.97
N VAL A 3 -1.61 10.08 -11.51
CA VAL A 3 -1.32 10.74 -10.23
C VAL A 3 -1.81 12.19 -10.15
N GLN A 4 -1.84 12.91 -11.28
CA GLN A 4 -2.38 14.27 -11.36
C GLN A 4 -3.90 14.31 -11.13
N GLU A 5 -4.61 13.23 -11.47
CA GLU A 5 -6.06 13.11 -11.20
C GLU A 5 -6.31 12.87 -9.73
N ILE A 6 -5.49 12.02 -9.07
CA ILE A 6 -5.51 11.84 -7.62
C ILE A 6 -5.27 13.20 -6.94
N HIS A 7 -4.23 13.94 -7.36
CA HIS A 7 -3.91 15.26 -6.81
C HIS A 7 -5.08 16.24 -6.98
N LYS A 8 -5.76 16.22 -8.13
CA LYS A 8 -6.96 17.05 -8.37
C LYS A 8 -8.11 16.68 -7.44
N LEU A 9 -8.36 15.39 -7.20
CA LEU A 9 -9.39 14.92 -6.25
C LEU A 9 -9.08 15.34 -4.82
N LEU A 10 -7.80 15.44 -4.48
CA LEU A 10 -7.30 15.96 -3.20
C LEU A 10 -7.20 17.49 -3.16
N GLY A 11 -7.83 18.22 -4.10
CA GLY A 11 -7.91 19.69 -4.09
C GLY A 11 -6.67 20.40 -4.59
N ASN A 12 -5.73 19.75 -5.26
CA ASN A 12 -4.46 20.29 -5.76
C ASN A 12 -3.62 21.01 -4.68
N HIS A 13 -3.64 20.48 -3.45
CA HIS A 13 -2.87 21.06 -2.36
C HIS A 13 -1.36 20.95 -2.62
N SER A 14 -0.62 22.03 -2.36
CA SER A 14 0.84 22.07 -2.50
C SER A 14 1.58 21.36 -1.35
N GLN A 15 0.87 21.02 -0.29
CA GLN A 15 1.38 20.30 0.87
C GLN A 15 0.39 19.22 1.27
N GLY A 16 0.90 18.08 1.71
CA GLY A 16 0.10 16.96 2.19
C GLY A 16 1.00 15.86 2.72
N THR A 17 0.36 14.81 3.21
CA THR A 17 1.02 13.62 3.76
C THR A 17 0.64 12.40 2.95
N TYR A 18 1.64 11.59 2.54
CA TYR A 18 1.40 10.31 1.90
C TYR A 18 2.04 9.15 2.67
N ILE A 19 1.46 7.95 2.49
CA ILE A 19 2.08 6.68 2.90
C ILE A 19 2.04 5.75 1.70
N ASP A 20 3.18 5.14 1.38
CA ASP A 20 3.38 4.19 0.28
C ASP A 20 3.79 2.83 0.87
N ILE A 21 2.87 1.88 0.93
CA ILE A 21 3.09 0.53 1.41
C ILE A 21 3.33 -0.37 0.19
N GLY A 22 4.50 -1.04 0.13
CA GLY A 22 5.00 -1.71 -1.05
C GLY A 22 5.60 -0.71 -2.04
N ALA A 23 6.56 0.10 -1.57
CA ALA A 23 7.14 1.20 -2.34
C ALA A 23 8.15 0.73 -3.39
N PHE A 24 8.57 -0.54 -3.36
CA PHE A 24 9.56 -1.16 -4.24
C PHE A 24 10.87 -0.36 -4.27
N ASP A 25 11.35 0.03 -5.46
CA ASP A 25 12.56 0.86 -5.61
C ASP A 25 12.28 2.37 -5.47
N GLY A 26 11.03 2.76 -5.20
CA GLY A 26 10.58 4.14 -5.01
C GLY A 26 10.41 4.97 -6.27
N ILE A 27 10.70 4.42 -7.45
CA ILE A 27 10.62 5.12 -8.76
C ILE A 27 9.68 4.38 -9.72
N LYS A 28 9.93 3.07 -9.93
CA LYS A 28 9.17 2.28 -10.89
C LYS A 28 7.77 2.01 -10.38
N VAL A 29 6.79 2.12 -11.26
CA VAL A 29 5.37 1.85 -10.96
C VAL A 29 4.92 2.55 -9.68
N ASN A 30 5.40 3.79 -9.46
CA ASN A 30 5.21 4.50 -8.21
C ASN A 30 4.27 5.71 -8.38
N ASN A 31 3.23 5.77 -7.55
CA ASN A 31 2.25 6.86 -7.56
C ASN A 31 2.60 7.98 -6.58
N THR A 32 3.42 7.70 -5.55
CA THR A 32 3.67 8.66 -4.46
C THR A 32 4.89 9.55 -4.72
N LYS A 33 5.80 9.15 -5.61
CA LYS A 33 6.98 9.96 -5.98
C LYS A 33 6.60 11.35 -6.51
N TYR A 34 5.54 11.44 -7.29
CA TYR A 34 5.00 12.71 -7.77
C TYR A 34 4.67 13.65 -6.59
N PHE A 35 4.04 13.15 -5.54
CA PHE A 35 3.67 13.95 -4.37
C PHE A 35 4.90 14.41 -3.59
N GLU A 36 5.92 13.57 -3.45
CA GLU A 36 7.21 13.99 -2.89
C GLU A 36 7.85 15.11 -3.70
N ASP A 37 7.85 15.01 -5.05
CA ASP A 37 8.46 15.97 -5.94
C ASP A 37 7.80 17.37 -5.88
N ILE A 38 6.52 17.42 -5.55
CA ILE A 38 5.80 18.69 -5.35
C ILE A 38 5.83 19.19 -3.90
N GLY A 39 6.57 18.52 -3.00
CA GLY A 39 6.84 18.99 -1.64
C GLY A 39 5.97 18.37 -0.54
N TRP A 40 5.21 17.28 -0.84
CA TRP A 40 4.52 16.54 0.20
C TRP A 40 5.53 15.75 1.06
N VAL A 41 5.19 15.53 2.32
CA VAL A 41 5.95 14.68 3.23
C VAL A 41 5.34 13.28 3.27
N GLY A 42 6.15 12.24 3.55
CA GLY A 42 5.58 10.91 3.60
C GLY A 42 6.49 9.83 4.13
N ILE A 43 5.92 8.62 4.17
CA ILE A 43 6.61 7.38 4.55
C ILE A 43 6.50 6.41 3.39
N ALA A 44 7.62 5.81 3.02
CA ALA A 44 7.69 4.70 2.08
C ALA A 44 8.13 3.43 2.80
N VAL A 45 7.36 2.35 2.67
CA VAL A 45 7.60 1.08 3.34
C VAL A 45 7.89 0.00 2.30
N GLU A 46 9.01 -0.71 2.48
CA GLU A 46 9.42 -1.79 1.59
C GLU A 46 10.16 -2.87 2.40
N PRO A 47 9.60 -4.07 2.54
CA PRO A 47 10.24 -5.14 3.30
C PRO A 47 11.36 -5.86 2.55
N HIS A 48 11.33 -5.91 1.19
CA HIS A 48 12.33 -6.60 0.38
C HIS A 48 13.70 -5.89 0.48
N PRO A 49 14.77 -6.53 0.96
CA PRO A 49 16.02 -5.83 1.31
C PRO A 49 16.71 -5.18 0.12
N THR A 50 16.76 -5.86 -1.03
CA THR A 50 17.38 -5.31 -2.25
C THR A 50 16.58 -4.15 -2.84
N SER A 51 15.25 -4.22 -2.77
CA SER A 51 14.37 -3.12 -3.20
C SER A 51 14.48 -1.93 -2.25
N PHE A 52 14.52 -2.19 -0.95
CA PHE A 52 14.69 -1.16 0.08
C PHE A 52 16.01 -0.39 -0.07
N ALA A 53 17.12 -1.07 -0.35
CA ALA A 53 18.41 -0.39 -0.59
C ALA A 53 18.36 0.59 -1.79
N LYS A 54 17.55 0.27 -2.82
CA LYS A 54 17.29 1.20 -3.94
C LYS A 54 16.36 2.34 -3.51
N LEU A 55 15.31 2.03 -2.75
CA LEU A 55 14.39 3.01 -2.19
C LEU A 55 15.12 4.05 -1.34
N GLU A 56 16.08 3.62 -0.49
CA GLU A 56 16.92 4.51 0.32
C GLU A 56 17.67 5.55 -0.51
N SER A 57 18.16 5.14 -1.68
CA SER A 57 18.90 6.02 -2.60
C SER A 57 18.00 6.92 -3.44
N ASN A 58 16.77 6.49 -3.71
CA ASN A 58 15.87 7.11 -4.68
C ASN A 58 14.88 8.10 -4.07
N ARG A 59 14.62 8.03 -2.75
CA ARG A 59 13.61 8.81 -2.07
C ARG A 59 14.19 9.61 -0.91
N ASN A 60 13.62 10.79 -0.65
CA ASN A 60 14.01 11.66 0.46
C ASN A 60 13.04 11.61 1.65
N CYS A 61 11.90 10.91 1.51
CA CYS A 61 10.93 10.71 2.58
C CYS A 61 11.48 9.82 3.71
N ILE A 62 10.67 9.61 4.76
CA ILE A 62 10.92 8.58 5.76
C ILE A 62 10.84 7.21 5.08
N LYS A 63 11.76 6.31 5.36
CA LYS A 63 11.80 4.95 4.78
C LYS A 63 11.82 3.92 5.90
N GLU A 64 11.02 2.87 5.76
CA GLU A 64 10.90 1.79 6.74
C GLU A 64 11.08 0.43 6.06
N ASN A 65 12.07 -0.34 6.52
CA ASN A 65 12.30 -1.71 6.05
C ASN A 65 11.59 -2.70 6.97
N ILE A 66 10.28 -2.74 6.87
CA ILE A 66 9.39 -3.59 7.69
C ILE A 66 8.22 -4.09 6.84
N VAL A 67 7.51 -5.06 7.36
CA VAL A 67 6.21 -5.49 6.82
C VAL A 67 5.09 -4.67 7.45
N ILE A 68 4.14 -4.17 6.65
CA ILE A 68 2.85 -3.71 7.18
C ILE A 68 1.88 -4.87 7.13
N ALA A 69 1.31 -5.20 8.28
CA ALA A 69 0.41 -6.33 8.46
C ALA A 69 -0.87 -5.94 9.23
N ASP A 70 -1.73 -6.90 9.51
CA ASP A 70 -2.93 -6.75 10.34
C ASP A 70 -2.64 -6.85 11.85
N HIS A 71 -1.38 -7.08 12.23
CA HIS A 71 -0.92 -7.20 13.60
C HIS A 71 0.50 -6.64 13.78
N ASP A 72 0.87 -6.36 15.01
CA ASP A 72 2.24 -5.99 15.38
C ASP A 72 3.01 -7.24 15.81
N GLY A 73 4.32 -7.30 15.49
CA GLY A 73 5.21 -8.38 15.90
C GLY A 73 6.12 -8.87 14.80
N VAL A 74 5.91 -10.08 14.33
CA VAL A 74 6.73 -10.75 13.30
C VAL A 74 5.81 -11.46 12.31
N SER A 75 6.11 -11.32 11.02
CA SER A 75 5.39 -11.99 9.93
C SER A 75 6.36 -12.74 9.01
N GLU A 76 5.93 -13.88 8.47
CA GLU A 76 6.70 -14.56 7.42
C GLU A 76 6.54 -13.80 6.10
N PHE A 77 7.66 -13.42 5.53
CA PHE A 77 7.71 -12.71 4.26
C PHE A 77 8.46 -13.55 3.23
N ASN A 78 7.84 -13.76 2.07
CA ASN A 78 8.38 -14.51 0.96
C ASN A 78 8.85 -13.56 -0.14
N TRP A 79 10.11 -13.69 -0.56
CA TRP A 79 10.68 -12.82 -1.57
C TRP A 79 11.69 -13.53 -2.46
N SER A 80 11.99 -12.95 -3.63
CA SER A 80 13.02 -13.41 -4.55
C SER A 80 13.62 -12.23 -5.30
N ASP A 81 14.95 -12.20 -5.45
CA ASP A 81 15.62 -11.17 -6.24
C ASP A 81 15.32 -11.27 -7.74
N ASP A 82 14.93 -12.45 -8.24
CA ASP A 82 14.53 -12.64 -9.64
C ASP A 82 13.15 -12.02 -9.95
N ALA A 83 12.27 -11.95 -8.95
CA ALA A 83 10.92 -11.41 -9.07
C ALA A 83 10.55 -10.52 -7.87
N PRO A 84 11.30 -9.45 -7.60
CA PRO A 84 11.16 -8.68 -6.37
C PRO A 84 9.82 -7.95 -6.23
N MET A 85 9.13 -7.67 -7.34
CA MET A 85 7.80 -7.04 -7.34
C MET A 85 6.68 -7.99 -6.92
N THR A 86 6.93 -9.30 -6.82
CA THR A 86 5.94 -10.30 -6.38
C THR A 86 6.16 -10.75 -4.94
N SER A 87 7.03 -10.06 -4.20
CA SER A 87 7.35 -10.35 -2.80
C SER A 87 6.16 -10.02 -1.88
N ARG A 88 5.86 -10.90 -0.91
CA ARG A 88 4.62 -10.79 -0.12
C ARG A 88 4.68 -11.49 1.23
N VAL A 89 3.75 -11.12 2.11
CA VAL A 89 3.45 -11.86 3.34
C VAL A 89 2.94 -13.28 3.01
N ASP A 90 3.40 -14.29 3.75
CA ASP A 90 2.91 -15.67 3.58
C ASP A 90 1.46 -15.76 4.06
N MET A 91 0.58 -16.14 3.16
CA MET A 91 -0.82 -16.43 3.46
C MET A 91 -1.03 -17.93 3.26
N SER A 92 -1.34 -18.63 4.35
CA SER A 92 -1.60 -20.07 4.32
C SER A 92 -2.74 -20.38 3.34
N GLY A 93 -2.40 -20.95 2.17
CA GLY A 93 -3.37 -21.31 1.13
C GLY A 93 -3.08 -20.77 -0.27
N GLN A 94 -2.25 -19.74 -0.42
CA GLN A 94 -1.89 -19.16 -1.73
C GLN A 94 -0.63 -19.79 -2.34
N LYS A 95 -0.55 -21.11 -2.36
CA LYS A 95 0.62 -21.84 -2.90
C LYS A 95 0.87 -21.59 -4.39
N GLU A 96 -0.16 -21.23 -5.15
CA GLU A 96 -0.07 -21.15 -6.62
C GLU A 96 0.81 -20.00 -7.12
N ARG A 97 0.90 -18.88 -6.39
CA ARG A 97 1.70 -17.71 -6.81
C ARG A 97 3.19 -17.79 -6.44
N ILE A 98 3.56 -18.64 -5.48
CA ILE A 98 4.96 -18.85 -5.12
C ILE A 98 5.68 -19.69 -6.19
N HIS A 99 4.95 -20.50 -6.99
CA HIS A 99 5.53 -21.32 -8.03
C HIS A 99 6.18 -20.54 -9.19
N ASP A 100 5.80 -19.28 -9.38
CA ASP A 100 6.37 -18.43 -10.43
C ASP A 100 7.67 -17.74 -10.01
N MET A 101 8.00 -17.77 -8.71
CA MET A 101 9.24 -17.21 -8.16
C MET A 101 10.32 -18.28 -8.08
N LYS A 102 11.49 -18.00 -8.64
CA LYS A 102 12.69 -18.83 -8.45
C LYS A 102 13.42 -18.40 -7.17
N ASP A 103 14.11 -19.32 -6.55
CA ASP A 103 14.99 -19.06 -5.38
C ASP A 103 14.28 -18.26 -4.26
N VAL A 104 13.05 -18.70 -3.90
CA VAL A 104 12.24 -18.05 -2.87
C VAL A 104 12.93 -18.11 -1.51
N VAL A 105 13.18 -16.95 -0.94
CA VAL A 105 13.63 -16.78 0.44
C VAL A 105 12.41 -16.60 1.32
N LYS A 106 12.31 -17.39 2.39
CA LYS A 106 11.32 -17.25 3.45
C LYS A 106 11.99 -16.70 4.69
N GLN A 107 11.53 -15.56 5.16
CA GLN A 107 12.16 -14.90 6.29
C GLN A 107 11.11 -14.34 7.25
N GLN A 108 11.37 -14.48 8.56
CA GLN A 108 10.59 -13.79 9.58
C GLN A 108 11.08 -12.34 9.68
N LEU A 109 10.20 -11.40 9.41
CA LEU A 109 10.49 -9.97 9.44
C LEU A 109 9.66 -9.26 10.50
N PRO A 110 10.17 -8.20 11.13
CA PRO A 110 9.35 -7.31 11.94
C PRO A 110 8.16 -6.79 11.16
N CYS A 111 6.99 -6.80 11.78
CA CYS A 111 5.79 -6.22 11.20
C CYS A 111 5.06 -5.32 12.18
N MET A 112 4.28 -4.40 11.62
CA MET A 112 3.38 -3.56 12.40
C MET A 112 2.13 -3.21 11.59
N THR A 113 1.08 -2.82 12.32
CA THR A 113 -0.13 -2.29 11.67
C THR A 113 0.13 -0.88 11.10
N LEU A 114 -0.71 -0.45 10.16
CA LEU A 114 -0.66 0.93 9.66
C LEU A 114 -0.87 1.94 10.80
N ASN A 115 -1.77 1.65 11.76
CA ASN A 115 -1.97 2.53 12.91
C ASN A 115 -0.72 2.64 13.78
N SER A 116 -0.02 1.53 14.06
CA SER A 116 1.23 1.54 14.82
C SER A 116 2.35 2.28 14.08
N LEU A 117 2.45 2.15 12.74
CA LEU A 117 3.37 2.96 11.94
C LEU A 117 3.08 4.46 12.09
N CYS A 118 1.81 4.84 11.98
CA CYS A 118 1.39 6.23 12.13
C CYS A 118 1.64 6.77 13.55
N GLU A 119 1.36 5.98 14.59
CA GLU A 119 1.68 6.32 15.98
C GLU A 119 3.19 6.52 16.20
N LYS A 120 4.05 5.65 15.64
CA LYS A 120 5.51 5.76 15.69
C LYS A 120 6.01 7.11 15.13
N HIS A 121 5.38 7.60 14.07
CA HIS A 121 5.76 8.84 13.40
C HIS A 121 4.90 10.06 13.75
N ASN A 122 4.01 9.93 14.75
CA ASN A 122 3.08 10.98 15.19
C ASN A 122 2.17 11.51 14.05
N ILE A 123 1.71 10.62 13.18
CA ILE A 123 0.81 10.92 12.06
C ILE A 123 -0.62 10.55 12.48
N THR A 124 -1.54 11.50 12.40
CA THR A 124 -2.98 11.30 12.63
C THR A 124 -3.82 11.55 11.38
N GLN A 125 -3.20 12.16 10.36
CA GLN A 125 -3.82 12.45 9.08
C GLN A 125 -2.91 12.04 7.93
N VAL A 126 -3.49 11.34 6.94
CA VAL A 126 -2.84 10.93 5.70
C VAL A 126 -3.72 11.40 4.53
N ASP A 127 -3.19 12.21 3.64
CA ASP A 127 -3.95 12.67 2.49
C ASP A 127 -4.00 11.61 1.39
N PHE A 128 -2.91 10.87 1.19
CA PHE A 128 -2.85 9.77 0.22
C PHE A 128 -2.20 8.51 0.80
N LEU A 129 -2.96 7.44 0.91
CA LEU A 129 -2.49 6.10 1.25
C LEU A 129 -2.48 5.23 -0.01
N LYS A 130 -1.31 4.69 -0.38
CA LYS A 130 -1.15 3.62 -1.37
C LYS A 130 -0.80 2.32 -0.65
N ILE A 131 -1.50 1.25 -0.99
CA ILE A 131 -1.23 -0.12 -0.55
C ILE A 131 -1.07 -0.99 -1.80
N ASP A 132 0.06 -1.68 -1.91
CA ASP A 132 0.41 -2.55 -3.02
C ASP A 132 1.33 -3.64 -2.48
N THR A 133 0.73 -4.66 -1.92
CA THR A 133 1.40 -5.71 -1.13
C THR A 133 1.25 -7.09 -1.73
N GLU A 134 0.90 -7.13 -3.03
CA GLU A 134 0.78 -8.38 -3.79
C GLU A 134 -0.24 -9.36 -3.18
N GLY A 135 -1.35 -8.81 -2.64
CA GLY A 135 -2.51 -9.56 -2.19
C GLY A 135 -2.79 -9.49 -0.68
N TYR A 136 -1.97 -8.81 0.14
CA TYR A 136 -2.25 -8.62 1.57
C TYR A 136 -3.03 -7.33 1.88
N ASP A 137 -3.37 -6.58 0.86
CA ASP A 137 -4.00 -5.24 0.92
C ASP A 137 -5.29 -5.22 1.73
N CYS A 138 -6.17 -6.20 1.50
CA CYS A 138 -7.44 -6.28 2.22
C CYS A 138 -7.25 -6.53 3.73
N HIS A 139 -6.23 -7.29 4.14
CA HIS A 139 -5.92 -7.52 5.55
C HIS A 139 -5.48 -6.22 6.22
N ILE A 140 -4.62 -5.44 5.54
CA ILE A 140 -4.20 -4.13 6.02
C ILE A 140 -5.41 -3.21 6.19
N ILE A 141 -6.29 -3.08 5.17
CA ILE A 141 -7.49 -2.23 5.25
C ILE A 141 -8.40 -2.68 6.39
N ASN A 142 -8.61 -4.00 6.55
CA ASN A 142 -9.45 -4.55 7.61
C ASN A 142 -8.88 -4.30 9.01
N SER A 143 -7.56 -4.08 9.16
CA SER A 143 -6.92 -3.75 10.44
C SER A 143 -6.99 -2.26 10.80
N ILE A 144 -7.22 -1.33 9.85
CA ILE A 144 -7.17 0.12 10.11
C ILE A 144 -8.23 0.53 11.14
N ASP A 145 -7.81 1.24 12.18
CA ASP A 145 -8.71 1.98 13.09
C ASP A 145 -8.90 3.41 12.57
N PHE A 146 -9.98 3.62 11.81
CA PHE A 146 -10.34 4.93 11.24
C PHE A 146 -10.80 5.96 12.28
N LYS A 147 -10.96 5.58 13.57
CA LYS A 147 -11.23 6.53 14.65
C LYS A 147 -9.95 7.25 15.08
N LYS A 148 -8.80 6.59 14.91
CA LYS A 148 -7.48 7.13 15.27
C LYS A 148 -6.74 7.77 14.10
N LEU A 149 -7.03 7.32 12.86
CA LEU A 149 -6.32 7.72 11.66
C LEU A 149 -7.30 8.24 10.62
N HIS A 150 -7.16 9.51 10.26
CA HIS A 150 -7.91 10.10 9.16
C HIS A 150 -7.13 9.91 7.84
N ILE A 151 -7.79 9.32 6.84
CA ILE A 151 -7.19 9.13 5.50
C ILE A 151 -8.13 9.76 4.47
N SER A 152 -7.61 10.65 3.62
CA SER A 152 -8.43 11.35 2.62
C SER A 152 -8.64 10.52 1.36
N PHE A 153 -7.61 9.82 0.89
CA PHE A 153 -7.66 9.01 -0.33
C PHE A 153 -6.89 7.71 -0.15
N ILE A 154 -7.49 6.60 -0.58
CA ILE A 154 -6.90 5.26 -0.50
C ILE A 154 -6.84 4.67 -1.90
N LEU A 155 -5.67 4.20 -2.29
CA LEU A 155 -5.42 3.35 -3.45
C LEU A 155 -4.91 2.00 -2.94
N PHE A 156 -5.54 0.92 -3.37
CA PHE A 156 -5.05 -0.43 -3.09
C PHE A 156 -5.27 -1.38 -4.27
N GLU A 157 -4.48 -2.45 -4.32
CA GLU A 157 -4.62 -3.49 -5.33
C GLU A 157 -5.62 -4.56 -4.87
N MET A 158 -6.53 -4.97 -5.76
CA MET A 158 -7.54 -5.97 -5.47
C MET A 158 -7.40 -7.20 -6.38
N TRP A 159 -7.10 -8.33 -5.77
CA TRP A 159 -6.99 -9.62 -6.42
C TRP A 159 -8.25 -10.45 -6.18
N GLU A 160 -9.32 -10.18 -6.92
CA GLU A 160 -10.68 -10.72 -6.71
C GLU A 160 -10.77 -12.23 -6.57
N HIS A 161 -9.86 -13.00 -7.19
CA HIS A 161 -9.95 -14.47 -7.23
C HIS A 161 -9.30 -15.17 -6.04
N HIS A 162 -8.57 -14.48 -5.17
CA HIS A 162 -7.76 -15.12 -4.14
C HIS A 162 -8.27 -14.91 -2.70
N GLU A 163 -8.97 -13.81 -2.41
CA GLU A 163 -9.43 -13.42 -1.08
C GLU A 163 -10.78 -12.69 -1.13
N GLU A 164 -11.76 -13.24 -1.89
CA GLU A 164 -13.05 -12.57 -2.16
C GLU A 164 -13.73 -12.04 -0.88
N LEU A 165 -13.77 -12.85 0.19
CA LEU A 165 -14.39 -12.43 1.45
C LEU A 165 -13.61 -11.30 2.14
N CYS A 166 -12.26 -11.37 2.14
CA CYS A 166 -11.41 -10.34 2.73
C CYS A 166 -11.61 -9.00 2.03
N TYR A 167 -11.58 -8.97 0.71
CA TYR A 167 -11.81 -7.76 -0.08
C TYR A 167 -13.23 -7.22 0.09
N LYS A 168 -14.24 -8.09 0.14
CA LYS A 168 -15.62 -7.68 0.42
C LYS A 168 -15.72 -6.96 1.75
N LEU A 169 -15.15 -7.51 2.82
CA LEU A 169 -15.12 -6.90 4.15
C LEU A 169 -14.36 -5.57 4.15
N ALA A 170 -13.24 -5.48 3.43
CA ALA A 170 -12.47 -4.25 3.29
C ALA A 170 -13.29 -3.13 2.62
N ILE A 171 -13.97 -3.44 1.52
CA ILE A 171 -14.85 -2.49 0.82
C ILE A 171 -16.02 -2.06 1.72
N GLU A 172 -16.69 -3.00 2.37
CA GLU A 172 -17.78 -2.70 3.32
C GLU A 172 -17.28 -1.80 4.46
N LYS A 173 -16.09 -2.05 4.99
CA LYS A 173 -15.48 -1.23 6.03
C LYS A 173 -15.19 0.20 5.52
N LEU A 174 -14.68 0.36 4.30
CA LEU A 174 -14.45 1.67 3.70
C LEU A 174 -15.77 2.43 3.53
N ILE A 175 -16.81 1.81 2.98
CA ILE A 175 -18.13 2.42 2.80
C ILE A 175 -18.72 2.84 4.16
N ASN A 176 -18.66 1.98 5.17
CA ASN A 176 -19.15 2.27 6.53
C ASN A 176 -18.37 3.40 7.21
N ASN A 177 -17.16 3.71 6.75
CA ASN A 177 -16.35 4.86 7.17
C ASN A 177 -16.45 6.04 6.20
N SER A 178 -17.54 6.14 5.42
CA SER A 178 -17.85 7.27 4.51
C SER A 178 -16.81 7.45 3.39
N TYR A 179 -16.30 6.37 2.82
CA TYR A 179 -15.53 6.41 1.58
C TYR A 179 -16.42 6.11 0.39
N LEU A 180 -16.20 6.81 -0.70
CA LEU A 180 -16.82 6.55 -2.00
C LEU A 180 -15.79 5.91 -2.93
N GLU A 181 -16.18 4.84 -3.59
CA GLU A 181 -15.36 4.24 -4.64
C GLU A 181 -15.44 5.10 -5.91
N VAL A 182 -14.28 5.59 -6.37
CA VAL A 182 -14.14 6.42 -7.57
C VAL A 182 -13.44 5.70 -8.73
N THR A 183 -13.27 4.39 -8.61
CA THR A 183 -12.56 3.53 -9.59
C THR A 183 -13.18 3.63 -10.97
N LYS A 184 -14.52 3.57 -11.07
CA LYS A 184 -15.26 3.46 -12.33
C LYS A 184 -15.13 4.68 -13.25
N ASP A 185 -14.87 5.85 -12.69
CA ASP A 185 -14.82 7.10 -13.45
C ASP A 185 -13.47 7.28 -14.17
N TYR A 186 -12.44 6.52 -13.81
CA TYR A 186 -11.06 6.73 -14.25
C TYR A 186 -10.41 5.54 -14.96
N ASP A 187 -10.92 4.31 -14.80
CA ASP A 187 -10.21 3.09 -15.23
C ASP A 187 -10.49 2.65 -16.66
N ILE A 188 -11.53 3.13 -17.29
CA ILE A 188 -11.91 2.73 -18.68
C ILE A 188 -10.80 3.04 -19.67
N ALA A 189 -9.97 4.06 -19.40
CA ALA A 189 -8.92 4.51 -20.30
C ALA A 189 -7.58 3.74 -20.17
N PHE A 190 -7.31 3.03 -19.07
CA PHE A 190 -5.96 2.52 -18.73
C PHE A 190 -5.87 1.01 -18.51
N ASN A 191 -6.96 0.25 -18.63
CA ASN A 191 -6.98 -1.21 -18.43
C ASN A 191 -6.42 -1.66 -17.06
N ASP A 192 -6.53 -0.79 -16.05
CA ASP A 192 -6.06 -1.01 -14.68
C ASP A 192 -7.12 -1.80 -13.90
N ARG A 193 -7.10 -3.14 -14.10
CA ARG A 193 -8.14 -4.04 -13.58
C ARG A 193 -8.01 -4.32 -12.08
N PHE A 194 -6.86 -4.03 -11.49
CA PHE A 194 -6.53 -4.45 -10.13
C PHE A 194 -6.63 -3.31 -9.13
N ASN A 195 -6.37 -2.07 -9.52
CA ASN A 195 -6.38 -0.94 -8.60
C ASN A 195 -7.79 -0.46 -8.27
N ARG A 196 -8.04 -0.21 -6.98
CA ARG A 196 -9.27 0.39 -6.46
C ARG A 196 -8.96 1.70 -5.77
N TYR A 197 -9.82 2.67 -5.99
CA TYR A 197 -9.64 4.05 -5.56
C TYR A 197 -10.82 4.51 -4.71
N PHE A 198 -10.52 4.97 -3.49
CA PHE A 198 -11.53 5.40 -2.52
C PHE A 198 -11.24 6.81 -2.02
N LEU A 199 -12.23 7.69 -2.09
CA LEU A 199 -12.18 9.07 -1.61
C LEU A 199 -13.05 9.22 -0.38
N LYS A 200 -12.55 9.87 0.66
CA LYS A 200 -13.31 10.22 1.87
C LYS A 200 -14.35 11.28 1.51
N SER A 201 -15.63 11.02 1.78
CA SER A 201 -16.75 11.96 1.56
C SER A 201 -16.90 12.97 2.68
#